data_49ae22494cc2b0bd5146fd4b228f18c5
#
_entry.id   49ae22494cc2b0bd5146fd4b228f18c5
#
_cell.length_a   1.000
_cell.length_b   1.000
_cell.length_c   1.000
_cell.angle_alpha   90.00
_cell.angle_beta   90.00
_cell.angle_gamma   90.00
#
_symmetry.space_group_name_H-M   'P 1'
#
loop_
_entity.id
_entity.type
_entity.pdbx_description
1 polymer ?
#
loop_
_entity_poly.entity_id
_entity_poly.type
_entity_poly.pdbx_seq_one_letter_code
_entity_poly.pdbx_strand_id
1 'polypeptide(L)'
;DEGMIIGALLGDFIKCPLSSSAISALNLSTGIHQGIYLHRCIDSHVDQLPELSQLGRMLPPSLWRYKHIFLDLFFDYMLCLNWQSFDNRALNHYCNKIITILNQRRVSMPNSAKQFLLRLDEHQLLSRYGQRSVQTAIIKRLGQRLNQVDLFDQAVDLIWQLEAPWMSSCQRIYPEIQRFAAAKRLELGRSF
;
A
#
# COMPACT_ATOMS: atom_id res chain seq x y z
N ASP A 1 14.80 -3.03 9.47
CA ASP A 1 15.31 -1.65 9.59
C ASP A 1 14.11 -0.70 9.68
N GLU A 2 14.05 0.10 10.75
CA GLU A 2 12.96 1.04 11.01
C GLU A 2 12.93 2.18 9.97
N GLY A 3 14.11 2.61 9.52
CA GLY A 3 14.21 3.62 8.45
C GLY A 3 13.53 3.15 7.16
N MET A 4 13.71 1.89 6.78
CA MET A 4 13.03 1.34 5.60
C MET A 4 11.51 1.31 5.74
N ILE A 5 10.98 1.04 6.93
CA ILE A 5 9.54 1.07 7.21
C ILE A 5 8.99 2.50 7.04
N ILE A 6 9.68 3.48 7.62
CA ILE A 6 9.33 4.89 7.47
C ILE A 6 9.40 5.32 6.00
N GLY A 7 10.47 4.91 5.31
CA GLY A 7 10.66 5.20 3.89
C GLY A 7 9.58 4.57 3.01
N ALA A 8 9.15 3.34 3.30
CA ALA A 8 8.07 2.68 2.59
C ALA A 8 6.76 3.48 2.67
N LEU A 9 6.38 4.00 3.84
CA LEU A 9 5.24 4.91 3.95
C LEU A 9 5.46 6.21 3.16
N LEU A 10 6.65 6.81 3.27
CA LEU A 10 6.94 8.09 2.63
C LEU A 10 7.00 8.00 1.10
N GLY A 11 7.19 6.82 0.52
CA GLY A 11 7.17 6.59 -0.92
C GLY A 11 5.91 7.10 -1.60
N ASP A 12 4.76 7.02 -0.93
CA ASP A 12 3.49 7.56 -1.42
C ASP A 12 3.39 9.09 -1.39
N PHE A 13 4.11 9.72 -0.50
CA PHE A 13 3.98 11.15 -0.21
C PHE A 13 5.10 11.99 -0.81
N ILE A 14 6.24 11.40 -1.10
CA ILE A 14 7.40 12.05 -1.69
C ILE A 14 7.52 11.61 -3.15
N LYS A 15 7.07 12.46 -4.09
CA LYS A 15 7.01 12.12 -5.53
C LYS A 15 8.20 12.67 -6.34
N CYS A 16 9.00 13.57 -5.78
CA CYS A 16 10.18 14.08 -6.48
C CYS A 16 11.28 13.02 -6.63
N PRO A 17 12.20 13.15 -7.62
CA PRO A 17 13.34 12.25 -7.78
C PRO A 17 14.18 12.17 -6.51
N LEU A 18 14.69 10.98 -6.15
CA LEU A 18 15.51 10.77 -4.95
C LEU A 18 16.85 11.54 -4.99
N SER A 19 17.34 11.84 -6.19
CA SER A 19 18.55 12.67 -6.43
C SER A 19 18.28 14.18 -6.39
N SER A 20 17.04 14.61 -6.15
CA SER A 20 16.68 16.03 -6.16
C SER A 20 17.20 16.76 -4.91
N SER A 21 17.50 18.05 -5.08
CA SER A 21 17.84 18.94 -3.96
C SER A 21 16.71 19.00 -2.90
N ALA A 22 15.46 18.82 -3.31
CA ALA A 22 14.31 18.76 -2.42
C ALA A 22 14.39 17.56 -1.44
N ILE A 23 14.86 16.39 -1.89
CA ILE A 23 15.10 15.24 -1.02
C ILE A 23 16.30 15.49 -0.10
N SER A 24 17.39 16.03 -0.65
CA SER A 24 18.59 16.35 0.15
C SER A 24 18.26 17.35 1.27
N ALA A 25 17.38 18.31 1.01
CA ALA A 25 16.90 19.27 2.01
C ALA A 25 16.09 18.62 3.17
N LEU A 26 15.51 17.43 2.97
CA LEU A 26 14.79 16.72 4.02
C LEU A 26 15.71 16.02 5.02
N ASN A 27 17.02 15.95 4.74
CA ASN A 27 18.03 15.31 5.59
C ASN A 27 17.61 13.92 6.10
N LEU A 28 17.12 13.10 5.18
CA LEU A 28 16.63 11.75 5.49
C LEU A 28 17.82 10.80 5.74
N SER A 29 17.66 9.86 6.68
CA SER A 29 18.65 8.81 6.88
C SER A 29 18.71 7.86 5.68
N THR A 30 19.86 7.18 5.51
CA THR A 30 20.06 6.17 4.45
C THR A 30 18.93 5.13 4.43
N GLY A 31 18.51 4.61 5.59
CA GLY A 31 17.42 3.64 5.68
C GLY A 31 16.09 4.18 5.15
N ILE A 32 15.78 5.46 5.38
CA ILE A 32 14.55 6.09 4.84
C ILE A 32 14.66 6.22 3.32
N HIS A 33 15.80 6.66 2.79
CA HIS A 33 16.04 6.70 1.34
C HIS A 33 15.87 5.33 0.69
N GLN A 34 16.48 4.29 1.28
CA GLN A 34 16.34 2.92 0.81
C GLN A 34 14.89 2.43 0.83
N GLY A 35 14.13 2.79 1.87
CA GLY A 35 12.71 2.46 1.98
C GLY A 35 11.87 3.10 0.89
N ILE A 36 12.06 4.41 0.61
CA ILE A 36 11.38 5.11 -0.49
C ILE A 36 11.73 4.48 -1.84
N TYR A 37 13.01 4.19 -2.05
CA TYR A 37 13.46 3.57 -3.30
C TYR A 37 12.85 2.18 -3.49
N LEU A 38 12.90 1.34 -2.46
CA LEU A 38 12.32 0.00 -2.49
C LEU A 38 10.83 0.03 -2.79
N HIS A 39 10.07 0.90 -2.11
CA HIS A 39 8.65 1.11 -2.37
C HIS A 39 8.39 1.40 -3.85
N ARG A 40 9.09 2.37 -4.43
CA ARG A 40 8.94 2.74 -5.84
C ARG A 40 9.33 1.62 -6.82
N CYS A 41 10.35 0.83 -6.48
CA CYS A 41 10.71 -0.33 -7.28
C CYS A 41 9.61 -1.39 -7.26
N ILE A 42 9.00 -1.63 -6.09
CA ILE A 42 7.88 -2.56 -5.95
C ILE A 42 6.68 -2.06 -6.76
N ASP A 43 6.28 -0.79 -6.62
CA ASP A 43 5.17 -0.20 -7.39
C ASP A 43 5.40 -0.36 -8.89
N SER A 44 6.60 0.03 -9.37
CA SER A 44 6.93 -0.09 -10.80
C SER A 44 6.93 -1.54 -11.29
N HIS A 45 7.33 -2.50 -10.46
CA HIS A 45 7.26 -3.92 -10.79
C HIS A 45 5.82 -4.42 -10.85
N VAL A 46 5.03 -4.08 -9.85
CA VAL A 46 3.62 -4.45 -9.72
C VAL A 46 2.81 -3.91 -10.90
N ASP A 47 3.02 -2.65 -11.28
CA ASP A 47 2.33 -2.02 -12.42
C ASP A 47 2.60 -2.73 -13.77
N GLN A 48 3.72 -3.46 -13.90
CA GLN A 48 4.11 -4.18 -15.10
C GLN A 48 3.60 -5.62 -15.15
N LEU A 49 3.01 -6.13 -14.07
CA LEU A 49 2.50 -7.52 -14.03
C LEU A 49 1.26 -7.67 -14.93
N PRO A 50 1.31 -8.55 -15.94
CA PRO A 50 0.19 -8.76 -16.87
C PRO A 50 -1.09 -9.20 -16.14
N GLU A 51 -0.96 -9.96 -15.08
CA GLU A 51 -2.07 -10.45 -14.26
C GLU A 51 -2.85 -9.31 -13.61
N LEU A 52 -2.19 -8.27 -13.11
CA LEU A 52 -2.86 -7.09 -12.55
C LEU A 52 -3.62 -6.31 -13.62
N SER A 53 -3.05 -6.23 -14.83
CA SER A 53 -3.75 -5.65 -15.96
C SER A 53 -5.01 -6.44 -16.30
N GLN A 54 -4.96 -7.78 -16.22
CA GLN A 54 -6.13 -8.65 -16.43
C GLN A 54 -7.20 -8.43 -15.36
N LEU A 55 -6.81 -8.38 -14.07
CA LEU A 55 -7.74 -8.07 -12.98
C LEU A 55 -8.43 -6.73 -13.18
N GLY A 56 -7.67 -5.70 -13.54
CA GLY A 56 -8.22 -4.38 -13.83
C GLY A 56 -9.22 -4.36 -14.98
N ARG A 57 -9.08 -5.24 -15.98
CA ARG A 57 -10.03 -5.38 -17.11
C ARG A 57 -11.33 -6.07 -16.72
N MET A 58 -11.40 -6.72 -15.58
CA MET A 58 -12.68 -7.26 -15.05
C MET A 58 -13.60 -6.14 -14.56
N LEU A 59 -13.06 -4.95 -14.31
CA LEU A 59 -13.84 -3.76 -14.01
C LEU A 59 -14.43 -3.17 -15.30
N PRO A 60 -15.62 -2.54 -15.25
CA PRO A 60 -16.19 -1.82 -16.39
C PRO A 60 -15.29 -0.62 -16.79
N PRO A 61 -15.34 -0.18 -18.06
CA PRO A 61 -14.52 0.91 -18.57
C PRO A 61 -14.59 2.21 -17.75
N SER A 62 -15.73 2.51 -17.15
CA SER A 62 -15.93 3.68 -16.29
C SER A 62 -15.03 3.68 -15.04
N LEU A 63 -14.58 2.50 -14.59
CA LEU A 63 -13.73 2.34 -13.42
C LEU A 63 -12.23 2.16 -13.75
N TRP A 64 -11.85 1.99 -15.01
CA TRP A 64 -10.46 1.67 -15.38
C TRP A 64 -9.45 2.70 -14.91
N ARG A 65 -9.79 3.98 -14.90
CA ARG A 65 -8.89 5.03 -14.36
C ARG A 65 -8.61 4.90 -12.87
N TYR A 66 -9.44 4.15 -12.15
CA TYR A 66 -9.35 3.95 -10.70
C TYR A 66 -8.92 2.52 -10.34
N LYS A 67 -8.66 1.66 -11.33
CA LYS A 67 -8.37 0.23 -11.12
C LYS A 67 -7.26 -0.02 -10.10
N HIS A 68 -6.18 0.77 -10.13
CA HIS A 68 -5.06 0.63 -9.21
C HIS A 68 -5.51 0.85 -7.76
N ILE A 69 -6.35 1.85 -7.49
CA ILE A 69 -6.91 2.12 -6.17
C ILE A 69 -7.66 0.89 -5.63
N PHE A 70 -8.51 0.29 -6.47
CA PHE A 70 -9.29 -0.87 -6.05
C PHE A 70 -8.44 -2.12 -5.87
N LEU A 71 -7.44 -2.32 -6.72
CA LEU A 71 -6.50 -3.43 -6.60
C LEU A 71 -5.65 -3.29 -5.34
N ASP A 72 -5.12 -2.11 -5.03
CA ASP A 72 -4.33 -1.85 -3.82
C ASP A 72 -5.16 -2.15 -2.56
N LEU A 73 -6.38 -1.62 -2.48
CA LEU A 73 -7.28 -1.90 -1.37
C LEU A 73 -7.61 -3.39 -1.25
N PHE A 74 -7.76 -4.08 -2.37
CA PHE A 74 -8.04 -5.50 -2.37
C PHE A 74 -6.82 -6.34 -1.97
N PHE A 75 -5.59 -5.93 -2.35
CA PHE A 75 -4.37 -6.56 -1.86
C PHE A 75 -4.24 -6.43 -0.34
N ASP A 76 -4.51 -5.26 0.22
CA ASP A 76 -4.53 -5.05 1.67
C ASP A 76 -5.55 -5.95 2.37
N TYR A 77 -6.75 -6.07 1.79
CA TYR A 77 -7.80 -6.97 2.28
C TYR A 77 -7.32 -8.44 2.26
N MET A 78 -6.80 -8.89 1.14
CA MET A 78 -6.29 -10.25 0.95
C MET A 78 -5.15 -10.56 1.93
N LEU A 79 -4.19 -9.64 2.10
CA LEU A 79 -3.07 -9.81 3.01
C LEU A 79 -3.54 -9.98 4.46
N CYS A 80 -4.49 -9.18 4.91
CA CYS A 80 -5.04 -9.29 6.26
C CYS A 80 -5.75 -10.62 6.47
N LEU A 81 -6.54 -11.09 5.49
CA LEU A 81 -7.25 -12.37 5.59
C LEU A 81 -6.32 -13.58 5.59
N ASN A 82 -5.23 -13.51 4.85
CA ASN A 82 -4.28 -14.61 4.69
C ASN A 82 -2.97 -14.39 5.46
N TRP A 83 -2.99 -13.50 6.44
CA TRP A 83 -1.78 -13.05 7.14
C TRP A 83 -0.89 -14.19 7.64
N GLN A 84 -1.48 -15.23 8.22
CA GLN A 84 -0.75 -16.38 8.75
C GLN A 84 0.02 -17.19 7.69
N SER A 85 -0.32 -17.02 6.41
CA SER A 85 0.42 -17.62 5.30
C SER A 85 1.70 -16.85 4.94
N PHE A 86 1.84 -15.61 5.43
CA PHE A 86 2.93 -14.71 5.10
C PHE A 86 3.84 -14.36 6.28
N ASP A 87 3.30 -14.38 7.50
CA ASP A 87 4.06 -14.04 8.71
C ASP A 87 3.52 -14.81 9.93
N ASN A 88 4.45 -15.35 10.75
CA ASN A 88 4.12 -16.10 11.95
C ASN A 88 3.65 -15.22 13.12
N ARG A 89 3.87 -13.90 13.05
CA ARG A 89 3.43 -12.96 14.07
C ARG A 89 1.94 -12.70 13.96
N ALA A 90 1.25 -12.43 15.07
CA ALA A 90 -0.14 -11.99 15.03
C ALA A 90 -0.25 -10.64 14.28
N LEU A 91 -1.23 -10.50 13.37
CA LEU A 91 -1.45 -9.31 12.56
C LEU A 91 -1.49 -8.03 13.41
N ASN A 92 -2.28 -8.03 14.50
CA ASN A 92 -2.40 -6.88 15.38
C ASN A 92 -1.06 -6.48 16.03
N HIS A 93 -0.25 -7.46 16.42
CA HIS A 93 1.08 -7.20 16.98
C HIS A 93 2.00 -6.56 15.94
N TYR A 94 1.98 -7.08 14.71
CA TYR A 94 2.74 -6.52 13.59
C TYR A 94 2.31 -5.09 13.28
N CYS A 95 1.01 -4.84 13.12
CA CYS A 95 0.46 -3.52 12.81
C CYS A 95 0.79 -2.49 13.90
N ASN A 96 0.63 -2.85 15.18
CA ASN A 96 0.96 -1.97 16.29
C ASN A 96 2.46 -1.61 16.32
N LYS A 97 3.34 -2.58 16.03
CA LYS A 97 4.77 -2.31 15.90
C LYS A 97 5.06 -1.32 14.77
N ILE A 98 4.45 -1.50 13.59
CA ILE A 98 4.60 -0.58 12.45
C ILE A 98 4.14 0.84 12.83
N ILE A 99 2.95 0.99 13.41
CA ILE A 99 2.41 2.28 13.85
C ILE A 99 3.35 2.95 14.89
N THR A 100 3.88 2.18 15.84
CA THR A 100 4.84 2.70 16.82
C THR A 100 6.09 3.27 16.15
N ILE A 101 6.69 2.53 15.21
CA ILE A 101 7.86 2.98 14.46
C ILE A 101 7.56 4.27 13.66
N LEU A 102 6.43 4.31 12.98
CA LEU A 102 6.02 5.46 12.17
C LEU A 102 5.78 6.71 13.05
N ASN A 103 5.16 6.54 14.21
CA ASN A 103 4.89 7.64 15.15
C ASN A 103 6.16 8.29 15.71
N GLN A 104 7.26 7.54 15.85
CA GLN A 104 8.55 8.10 16.32
C GLN A 104 9.09 9.22 15.41
N ARG A 105 8.75 9.21 14.12
CA ARG A 105 9.19 10.19 13.13
C ARG A 105 8.07 11.07 12.58
N ARG A 106 6.86 10.97 13.14
CA ARG A 106 5.67 11.70 12.66
C ARG A 106 5.91 13.20 12.52
N VAL A 107 6.60 13.83 13.47
CA VAL A 107 6.84 15.29 13.46
C VAL A 107 7.61 15.74 12.22
N SER A 108 8.55 14.95 11.72
CA SER A 108 9.39 15.27 10.57
C SER A 108 8.79 14.86 9.20
N MET A 109 7.61 14.24 9.20
CA MET A 109 6.95 13.82 7.95
C MET A 109 6.25 15.01 7.25
N PRO A 110 6.01 14.92 5.92
CA PRO A 110 5.10 15.83 5.23
C PRO A 110 3.69 15.83 5.85
N ASN A 111 2.99 16.96 5.79
CA ASN A 111 1.67 17.09 6.42
C ASN A 111 0.65 16.05 5.94
N SER A 112 0.66 15.70 4.66
CA SER A 112 -0.21 14.65 4.09
C SER A 112 0.07 13.28 4.70
N ALA A 113 1.35 12.93 4.90
CA ALA A 113 1.75 11.69 5.55
C ALA A 113 1.36 11.68 7.04
N LYS A 114 1.53 12.81 7.75
CA LYS A 114 1.08 12.96 9.14
C LYS A 114 -0.42 12.69 9.30
N GLN A 115 -1.24 13.30 8.44
CA GLN A 115 -2.69 13.15 8.47
C GLN A 115 -3.12 11.72 8.12
N PHE A 116 -2.40 11.07 7.20
CA PHE A 116 -2.64 9.68 6.86
C PHE A 116 -2.30 8.76 8.04
N LEU A 117 -1.12 8.93 8.66
CA LEU A 117 -0.70 8.15 9.81
C LEU A 117 -1.64 8.31 11.01
N LEU A 118 -2.12 9.53 11.28
CA LEU A 118 -3.12 9.77 12.34
C LEU A 118 -4.37 8.92 12.11
N ARG A 119 -4.90 8.89 10.89
CA ARG A 119 -6.09 8.07 10.56
C ARG A 119 -5.81 6.57 10.65
N LEU A 120 -4.62 6.12 10.25
CA LEU A 120 -4.23 4.71 10.40
C LEU A 120 -4.22 4.29 11.87
N ASP A 121 -3.71 5.16 12.75
CA ASP A 121 -3.56 4.92 14.19
C ASP A 121 -4.91 5.00 14.90
N GLU A 122 -5.61 6.14 14.80
CA GLU A 122 -6.90 6.39 15.49
C GLU A 122 -7.97 5.35 15.19
N HIS A 123 -8.00 4.84 13.95
CA HIS A 123 -8.98 3.86 13.52
C HIS A 123 -8.46 2.43 13.45
N GLN A 124 -7.19 2.22 13.83
CA GLN A 124 -6.50 0.92 13.74
C GLN A 124 -6.64 0.27 12.35
N LEU A 125 -6.55 1.08 11.29
CA LEU A 125 -6.95 0.67 9.95
C LEU A 125 -6.11 -0.49 9.43
N LEU A 126 -4.79 -0.53 9.68
CA LEU A 126 -3.92 -1.58 9.16
C LEU A 126 -4.40 -2.99 9.55
N SER A 127 -4.79 -3.19 10.81
CA SER A 127 -5.27 -4.49 11.29
C SER A 127 -6.72 -4.79 10.89
N ARG A 128 -7.46 -3.78 10.43
CA ARG A 128 -8.87 -3.87 10.07
C ARG A 128 -9.12 -3.92 8.57
N TYR A 129 -8.10 -3.78 7.74
CA TYR A 129 -8.23 -3.87 6.28
C TYR A 129 -8.81 -5.21 5.81
N GLY A 130 -8.72 -6.28 6.58
CA GLY A 130 -9.40 -7.56 6.34
C GLY A 130 -10.92 -7.56 6.59
N GLN A 131 -11.53 -6.42 6.96
CA GLN A 131 -12.97 -6.28 7.17
C GLN A 131 -13.62 -5.64 5.94
N ARG A 132 -14.57 -6.33 5.30
CA ARG A 132 -15.31 -5.79 4.13
C ARG A 132 -15.98 -4.44 4.43
N SER A 133 -16.53 -4.27 5.64
CA SER A 133 -17.15 -3.01 6.07
C SER A 133 -16.16 -1.84 6.07
N VAL A 134 -14.90 -2.08 6.49
CA VAL A 134 -13.84 -1.07 6.49
C VAL A 134 -13.43 -0.73 5.05
N GLN A 135 -13.21 -1.73 4.21
CA GLN A 135 -12.89 -1.53 2.79
C GLN A 135 -14.00 -0.74 2.07
N THR A 136 -15.26 -1.13 2.29
CA THR A 136 -16.43 -0.42 1.74
C THR A 136 -16.46 1.05 2.18
N ALA A 137 -16.22 1.33 3.46
CA ALA A 137 -16.18 2.70 3.97
C ALA A 137 -15.04 3.52 3.33
N ILE A 138 -13.86 2.91 3.12
CA ILE A 138 -12.72 3.55 2.45
C ILE A 138 -13.08 3.88 0.99
N ILE A 139 -13.63 2.93 0.24
CA ILE A 139 -14.04 3.11 -1.16
C ILE A 139 -15.04 4.26 -1.27
N LYS A 140 -16.10 4.29 -0.47
CA LYS A 140 -17.09 5.35 -0.45
C LYS A 140 -16.49 6.72 -0.13
N ARG A 141 -15.58 6.80 0.86
CA ARG A 141 -14.88 8.03 1.21
C ARG A 141 -13.98 8.53 0.07
N LEU A 142 -13.33 7.63 -0.66
CA LEU A 142 -12.56 7.99 -1.85
C LEU A 142 -13.46 8.54 -2.96
N GLY A 143 -14.63 7.96 -3.16
CA GLY A 143 -15.66 8.48 -4.09
C GLY A 143 -16.06 9.91 -3.76
N GLN A 144 -16.30 10.20 -2.48
CA GLN A 144 -16.59 11.58 -2.01
C GLN A 144 -15.43 12.53 -2.29
N ARG A 145 -14.21 12.14 -1.95
CA ARG A 145 -13.01 12.96 -2.14
C ARG A 145 -12.71 13.24 -3.62
N LEU A 146 -13.06 12.31 -4.51
CA LEU A 146 -12.84 12.40 -5.95
C LEU A 146 -14.04 12.99 -6.71
N ASN A 147 -15.11 13.38 -6.01
CA ASN A 147 -16.39 13.80 -6.60
C ASN A 147 -16.99 12.76 -7.57
N GLN A 148 -16.91 11.48 -7.19
CA GLN A 148 -17.36 10.32 -7.97
C GLN A 148 -18.21 9.38 -7.10
N VAL A 149 -19.14 9.92 -6.30
CA VAL A 149 -19.90 9.18 -5.28
C VAL A 149 -20.63 8.00 -5.89
N ASP A 150 -21.48 8.24 -6.89
CA ASP A 150 -22.32 7.20 -7.51
C ASP A 150 -21.48 6.09 -8.17
N LEU A 151 -20.37 6.48 -8.80
CA LEU A 151 -19.47 5.55 -9.46
C LEU A 151 -18.76 4.63 -8.45
N PHE A 152 -18.33 5.17 -7.31
CA PHE A 152 -17.65 4.40 -6.27
C PHE A 152 -18.64 3.58 -5.43
N ASP A 153 -19.89 4.02 -5.26
CA ASP A 153 -20.94 3.22 -4.64
C ASP A 153 -21.27 1.98 -5.48
N GLN A 154 -21.38 2.12 -6.81
CA GLN A 154 -21.53 0.98 -7.73
C GLN A 154 -20.30 0.06 -7.72
N ALA A 155 -19.09 0.61 -7.58
CA ALA A 155 -17.87 -0.16 -7.52
C ALA A 155 -17.81 -1.08 -6.28
N VAL A 156 -18.41 -0.70 -5.16
CA VAL A 156 -18.44 -1.52 -3.94
C VAL A 156 -19.05 -2.90 -4.22
N ASP A 157 -20.26 -2.94 -4.78
CA ASP A 157 -20.95 -4.21 -5.04
C ASP A 157 -20.19 -5.07 -6.05
N LEU A 158 -19.64 -4.43 -7.08
CA LEU A 158 -18.89 -5.11 -8.13
C LEU A 158 -17.58 -5.73 -7.59
N ILE A 159 -16.84 -5.02 -6.74
CA ILE A 159 -15.59 -5.52 -6.16
C ILE A 159 -15.86 -6.78 -5.34
N TRP A 160 -16.95 -6.81 -4.57
CA TRP A 160 -17.31 -7.99 -3.79
C TRP A 160 -17.84 -9.15 -4.64
N GLN A 161 -18.42 -8.87 -5.80
CA GLN A 161 -18.73 -9.92 -6.79
C GLN A 161 -17.45 -10.51 -7.43
N LEU A 162 -16.42 -9.70 -7.58
CA LEU A 162 -15.12 -10.10 -8.12
C LEU A 162 -14.18 -10.71 -7.07
N GLU A 163 -14.58 -10.82 -5.81
CA GLU A 163 -13.70 -11.24 -4.71
C GLU A 163 -13.00 -12.58 -4.98
N ALA A 164 -13.73 -13.62 -5.40
CA ALA A 164 -13.14 -14.94 -5.58
C ALA A 164 -12.05 -15.00 -6.68
N PRO A 165 -12.26 -14.49 -7.90
CA PRO A 165 -11.22 -14.44 -8.92
C PRO A 165 -10.06 -13.51 -8.54
N TRP A 166 -10.34 -12.38 -7.89
CA TRP A 166 -9.30 -11.46 -7.42
C TRP A 166 -8.46 -12.08 -6.31
N MET A 167 -9.08 -12.72 -5.31
CA MET A 167 -8.39 -13.43 -4.23
C MET A 167 -7.43 -14.48 -4.78
N SER A 168 -7.90 -15.35 -5.67
CA SER A 168 -7.09 -16.40 -6.29
C SER A 168 -5.88 -15.82 -7.05
N SER A 169 -6.07 -14.72 -7.77
CA SER A 169 -4.99 -14.07 -8.52
C SER A 169 -3.99 -13.38 -7.60
N CYS A 170 -4.45 -12.62 -6.60
CA CYS A 170 -3.57 -11.98 -5.63
C CYS A 170 -2.71 -12.98 -4.87
N GLN A 171 -3.27 -14.11 -4.45
CA GLN A 171 -2.53 -15.18 -3.77
C GLN A 171 -1.42 -15.78 -4.65
N ARG A 172 -1.61 -15.86 -5.97
CA ARG A 172 -0.57 -16.33 -6.91
C ARG A 172 0.52 -15.28 -7.14
N ILE A 173 0.12 -14.01 -7.28
CA ILE A 173 1.03 -12.91 -7.60
C ILE A 173 1.89 -12.51 -6.40
N TYR A 174 1.33 -12.54 -5.20
CA TYR A 174 1.99 -12.02 -4.01
C TYR A 174 3.36 -12.65 -3.71
N PRO A 175 3.56 -13.98 -3.83
CA PRO A 175 4.89 -14.59 -3.67
C PRO A 175 5.94 -14.09 -4.68
N GLU A 176 5.53 -13.69 -5.88
CA GLU A 176 6.43 -13.07 -6.86
C GLU A 176 6.87 -11.68 -6.40
N ILE A 177 5.91 -10.86 -5.95
CA ILE A 177 6.20 -9.53 -5.37
C ILE A 177 7.14 -9.65 -4.17
N GLN A 178 6.91 -10.63 -3.29
CA GLN A 178 7.79 -10.90 -2.14
C GLN A 178 9.21 -11.24 -2.57
N ARG A 179 9.38 -12.12 -3.58
CA ARG A 179 10.72 -12.48 -4.10
C ARG A 179 11.42 -11.28 -4.71
N PHE A 180 10.70 -10.48 -5.50
CA PHE A 180 11.24 -9.25 -6.07
C PHE A 180 11.69 -8.27 -4.98
N ALA A 181 10.84 -8.00 -3.99
CA ALA A 181 11.15 -7.11 -2.87
C ALA A 181 12.36 -7.60 -2.06
N ALA A 182 12.46 -8.91 -1.80
CA ALA A 182 13.59 -9.51 -1.10
C ALA A 182 14.91 -9.35 -1.89
N ALA A 183 14.89 -9.60 -3.19
CA ALA A 183 16.04 -9.42 -4.07
C ALA A 183 16.50 -7.96 -4.09
N LYS A 184 15.58 -7.01 -4.28
CA LYS A 184 15.90 -5.57 -4.26
C LYS A 184 16.44 -5.10 -2.91
N ARG A 185 15.92 -5.61 -1.82
CA ARG A 185 16.43 -5.29 -0.49
C ARG A 185 17.88 -5.79 -0.28
N LEU A 186 18.22 -6.97 -0.80
CA LEU A 186 19.61 -7.48 -0.76
C LEU A 186 20.55 -6.63 -1.61
N GLU A 187 20.13 -6.18 -2.79
CA GLU A 187 20.91 -5.26 -3.63
C GLU A 187 21.21 -3.96 -2.88
N LEU A 188 20.22 -3.37 -2.23
CA LEU A 188 20.36 -2.15 -1.43
C LEU A 188 21.34 -2.32 -0.26
N GLY A 189 21.32 -3.47 0.41
CA GLY A 189 22.26 -3.77 1.50
C GLY A 189 23.73 -3.93 1.06
N ARG A 190 23.99 -4.11 -0.24
CA ARG A 190 25.33 -4.22 -0.83
C ARG A 190 25.85 -2.91 -1.44
N SER A 191 24.97 -1.94 -1.66
CA SER A 191 25.27 -0.72 -2.41
C SER A 191 25.56 0.49 -1.51
N PHE A 192 25.54 0.33 -0.16
CA PHE A 192 25.74 1.41 0.82
C PHE A 192 26.67 0.99 1.96
#